data_1ac91bfcfd9e91120e4c6cc6ee1b1c94
#
_entry.id   1ac91bfcfd9e91120e4c6cc6ee1b1c94
#
_cell.length_a   1.000
_cell.length_b   1.000
_cell.length_c   1.000
_cell.angle_alpha   90.00
_cell.angle_beta   90.00
_cell.angle_gamma   90.00
#
_symmetry.space_group_name_H-M   'P 1'
#
loop_
_entity.id
_entity.type
_entity.pdbx_description
1 polymer ?
#
loop_
_entity_poly.entity_id
_entity_poly.type
_entity_poly.pdbx_seq_one_letter_code
_entity_poly.pdbx_strand_id
1 'polypeptide(L)'
;DSNGRKADFKNTVIIMTSNAGAQRIMAPKNLGFITERSAKEDHERMKSHVMEEVKQIFKPEFINRVDGIMVFHTLEKPEQRKIVELLLKELSDRLSKNPGFTLEFSDKVADYVLEKGYDPQYGARPLRRAIQNELEDFLADEYLEGHIKNNDRILLDINDGKPVVK
;
A
#
# COMPACT_ATOMS: atom_id res chain seq x y z
N ASP A 1 30.76 -4.93 9.91
CA ASP A 1 29.74 -4.96 10.96
C ASP A 1 30.35 -4.50 12.29
N SER A 2 29.57 -4.38 13.33
CA SER A 2 29.99 -4.00 14.69
C SER A 2 31.06 -4.95 15.28
N ASN A 3 31.21 -6.15 14.72
CA ASN A 3 32.17 -7.16 15.14
C ASN A 3 33.46 -7.15 14.28
N GLY A 4 33.69 -6.09 13.51
CA GLY A 4 34.91 -5.95 12.69
C GLY A 4 34.95 -6.80 11.42
N ARG A 5 33.88 -7.51 11.06
CA ARG A 5 33.83 -8.26 9.80
C ARG A 5 33.65 -7.33 8.62
N LYS A 6 34.53 -7.43 7.61
CA LYS A 6 34.43 -6.69 6.36
C LYS A 6 33.44 -7.37 5.44
N ALA A 7 32.48 -6.63 4.88
CA ALA A 7 31.59 -7.08 3.82
C ALA A 7 32.07 -6.50 2.48
N ASP A 8 32.10 -7.31 1.43
CA ASP A 8 32.41 -6.86 0.07
C ASP A 8 31.10 -6.55 -0.68
N PHE A 9 30.94 -5.30 -1.11
CA PHE A 9 29.78 -4.81 -1.85
C PHE A 9 30.00 -4.70 -3.36
N LYS A 10 31.10 -5.24 -3.90
CA LYS A 10 31.45 -5.10 -5.32
C LYS A 10 30.37 -5.61 -6.28
N ASN A 11 29.69 -6.70 -5.92
CA ASN A 11 28.67 -7.35 -6.75
C ASN A 11 27.27 -7.18 -6.16
N THR A 12 26.98 -6.05 -5.53
CA THR A 12 25.68 -5.79 -4.91
C THR A 12 24.97 -4.63 -5.60
N VAL A 13 23.64 -4.70 -5.60
CA VAL A 13 22.76 -3.57 -5.91
C VAL A 13 22.30 -2.98 -4.57
N ILE A 14 22.57 -1.70 -4.35
CA ILE A 14 22.16 -0.99 -3.15
C ILE A 14 20.91 -0.17 -3.48
N ILE A 15 19.81 -0.46 -2.80
CA ILE A 15 18.55 0.27 -2.93
C ILE A 15 18.30 1.00 -1.61
N MET A 16 18.10 2.30 -1.70
CA MET A 16 17.73 3.16 -0.56
C MET A 16 16.35 3.73 -0.76
N THR A 17 15.55 3.76 0.29
CA THR A 17 14.22 4.40 0.30
C THR A 17 14.22 5.59 1.24
N SER A 18 13.53 6.67 0.85
CA SER A 18 13.36 7.87 1.65
C SER A 18 11.97 8.44 1.46
N ASN A 19 11.46 9.14 2.47
CA ASN A 19 10.25 9.93 2.39
C ASN A 19 10.53 11.43 2.17
N ALA A 20 11.71 11.77 1.65
CA ALA A 20 12.06 13.14 1.31
C ALA A 20 11.00 13.76 0.39
N GLY A 21 10.57 14.98 0.69
CA GLY A 21 9.57 15.71 -0.08
C GLY A 21 8.12 15.31 0.18
N ALA A 22 7.84 14.30 1.01
CA ALA A 22 6.48 13.82 1.26
C ALA A 22 5.54 14.93 1.78
N GLN A 23 6.02 15.81 2.65
CA GLN A 23 5.23 16.91 3.20
C GLN A 23 4.80 17.94 2.13
N ARG A 24 5.64 18.19 1.13
CA ARG A 24 5.32 19.11 0.02
C ARG A 24 4.38 18.50 -1.00
N ILE A 25 4.43 17.19 -1.18
CA ILE A 25 3.49 16.46 -2.04
C ILE A 25 2.07 16.55 -1.47
N MET A 26 1.95 16.55 -0.14
CA MET A 26 0.67 16.59 0.58
C MET A 26 0.13 18.01 0.80
N ALA A 27 0.91 19.05 0.54
CA ALA A 27 0.43 20.42 0.69
C ALA A 27 -0.79 20.65 -0.21
N PRO A 28 -1.88 21.26 0.32
CA PRO A 28 -3.06 21.53 -0.48
C PRO A 28 -2.66 22.34 -1.72
N LYS A 29 -3.11 21.90 -2.89
CA LYS A 29 -2.90 22.62 -4.16
C LYS A 29 -3.43 24.04 -3.94
N ASN A 30 -2.55 25.03 -3.91
CA ASN A 30 -2.96 26.42 -3.83
C ASN A 30 -4.02 26.67 -4.90
N LEU A 31 -5.16 27.22 -4.48
CA LEU A 31 -6.33 27.60 -5.26
C LEU A 31 -5.94 28.73 -6.25
N GLY A 32 -5.20 28.37 -7.28
CA GLY A 32 -4.91 29.23 -8.41
C GLY A 32 -5.35 28.52 -9.68
N PHE A 33 -6.40 29.04 -10.29
CA PHE A 33 -6.95 28.70 -11.61
C PHE A 33 -6.72 27.24 -12.04
N ILE A 34 -7.79 26.43 -11.93
CA ILE A 34 -7.88 25.07 -12.43
C ILE A 34 -7.84 25.14 -13.97
N THR A 35 -6.66 25.15 -14.56
CA THR A 35 -6.48 24.68 -15.92
C THR A 35 -6.36 23.16 -15.83
N GLU A 36 -7.08 22.44 -16.69
CA GLU A 36 -6.93 20.98 -16.88
C GLU A 36 -5.47 20.67 -17.24
N ARG A 37 -4.66 20.40 -16.21
CA ARG A 37 -3.27 19.98 -16.39
C ARG A 37 -3.24 18.47 -16.51
N SER A 38 -2.40 17.99 -17.41
CA SER A 38 -2.23 16.56 -17.55
C SER A 38 -1.56 15.98 -16.29
N ALA A 39 -1.96 14.76 -15.89
CA ALA A 39 -1.34 14.04 -14.77
C ALA A 39 0.20 13.93 -14.88
N LYS A 40 0.70 14.00 -16.12
CA LYS A 40 2.14 13.97 -16.44
C LYS A 40 2.85 15.28 -16.00
N GLU A 41 2.22 16.44 -16.21
CA GLU A 41 2.79 17.73 -15.78
C GLU A 41 2.79 17.87 -14.26
N ASP A 42 1.76 17.38 -13.59
CA ASP A 42 1.69 17.34 -12.13
C ASP A 42 2.80 16.41 -11.54
N HIS A 43 3.08 15.28 -12.19
CA HIS A 43 4.15 14.39 -11.78
C HIS A 43 5.55 15.01 -11.97
N GLU A 44 5.83 15.67 -13.08
CA GLU A 44 7.12 16.33 -13.33
C GLU A 44 7.37 17.48 -12.33
N ARG A 45 6.36 18.25 -11.98
CA ARG A 45 6.47 19.29 -10.94
C ARG A 45 6.74 18.68 -9.56
N MET A 46 6.00 17.62 -9.21
CA MET A 46 6.22 16.89 -7.97
C MET A 46 7.65 16.37 -7.90
N LYS A 47 8.15 15.76 -8.98
CA LYS A 47 9.52 15.26 -9.09
C LYS A 47 10.55 16.37 -8.89
N SER A 48 10.35 17.55 -9.50
CA SER A 48 11.24 18.69 -9.33
C SER A 48 11.32 19.13 -7.86
N HIS A 49 10.19 19.24 -7.17
CA HIS A 49 10.15 19.64 -5.76
C HIS A 49 10.82 18.60 -4.84
N VAL A 50 10.56 17.31 -5.09
CA VAL A 50 11.23 16.23 -4.34
C VAL A 50 12.74 16.27 -4.56
N MET A 51 13.18 16.49 -5.80
CA MET A 51 14.61 16.60 -6.11
C MET A 51 15.28 17.80 -5.45
N GLU A 52 14.58 18.92 -5.27
CA GLU A 52 15.09 20.06 -4.49
C GLU A 52 15.35 19.68 -3.03
N GLU A 53 14.43 18.96 -2.39
CA GLU A 53 14.60 18.49 -1.02
C GLU A 53 15.70 17.42 -0.89
N VAL A 54 15.77 16.50 -1.84
CA VAL A 54 16.85 15.49 -1.90
C VAL A 54 18.23 16.19 -1.92
N LYS A 55 18.37 17.28 -2.70
CA LYS A 55 19.61 18.09 -2.76
C LYS A 55 19.93 18.85 -1.46
N GLN A 56 18.92 19.11 -0.62
CA GLN A 56 19.16 19.71 0.70
C GLN A 56 19.60 18.68 1.75
N ILE A 57 19.12 17.44 1.63
CA ILE A 57 19.41 16.35 2.57
C ILE A 57 20.74 15.67 2.24
N PHE A 58 21.02 15.45 0.97
CA PHE A 58 22.18 14.73 0.51
C PHE A 58 23.19 15.66 -0.16
N LYS A 59 24.47 15.44 0.14
CA LYS A 59 25.55 16.22 -0.49
C LYS A 59 25.62 15.95 -1.99
N PRO A 60 26.04 16.95 -2.80
CA PRO A 60 26.16 16.77 -4.26
C PRO A 60 27.05 15.59 -4.67
N GLU A 61 28.13 15.38 -3.90
CA GLU A 61 29.06 14.26 -4.17
C GLU A 61 28.42 12.89 -4.02
N PHE A 62 27.42 12.78 -3.13
CA PHE A 62 26.66 11.55 -2.97
C PHE A 62 25.67 11.38 -4.12
N ILE A 63 24.88 12.42 -4.43
CA ILE A 63 23.88 12.40 -5.51
C ILE A 63 24.53 12.04 -6.85
N ASN A 64 25.72 12.57 -7.15
CA ASN A 64 26.45 12.32 -8.38
C ASN A 64 27.00 10.88 -8.50
N ARG A 65 26.98 10.09 -7.43
CA ARG A 65 27.40 8.68 -7.40
C ARG A 65 26.24 7.70 -7.39
N VAL A 66 25.03 8.21 -7.33
CA VAL A 66 23.81 7.37 -7.42
C VAL A 66 23.45 7.15 -8.89
N ASP A 67 23.29 5.90 -9.29
CA ASP A 67 23.02 5.54 -10.69
C ASP A 67 21.62 5.98 -11.15
N GLY A 68 20.64 6.04 -10.21
CA GLY A 68 19.27 6.48 -10.52
C GLY A 68 18.49 6.88 -9.30
N ILE A 69 17.66 7.92 -9.44
CA ILE A 69 16.70 8.37 -8.43
C ILE A 69 15.31 8.25 -9.02
N MET A 70 14.48 7.40 -8.39
CA MET A 70 13.09 7.21 -8.78
C MET A 70 12.18 7.95 -7.80
N VAL A 71 11.28 8.76 -8.34
CA VAL A 71 10.21 9.40 -7.57
C VAL A 71 8.89 8.72 -7.93
N PHE A 72 8.26 8.12 -6.93
CA PHE A 72 6.96 7.48 -7.10
C PHE A 72 5.85 8.52 -7.05
N HIS A 73 4.83 8.36 -7.89
CA HIS A 73 3.62 9.17 -7.81
C HIS A 73 2.71 8.70 -6.67
N THR A 74 1.75 9.55 -6.31
CA THR A 74 0.70 9.17 -5.36
C THR A 74 -0.20 8.10 -5.98
N LEU A 75 -0.62 7.12 -5.14
CA LEU A 75 -1.52 6.05 -5.58
C LEU A 75 -2.93 6.60 -5.78
N GLU A 76 -3.46 6.48 -6.97
CA GLU A 76 -4.85 6.81 -7.29
C GLU A 76 -5.80 5.65 -6.94
N LYS A 77 -7.12 5.92 -6.87
CA LYS A 77 -8.12 4.90 -6.53
C LYS A 77 -8.03 3.59 -7.33
N PRO A 78 -7.84 3.63 -8.67
CA PRO A 78 -7.72 2.38 -9.44
C PRO A 78 -6.51 1.53 -9.06
N GLU A 79 -5.41 2.18 -8.69
CA GLU A 79 -4.18 1.50 -8.25
C GLU A 79 -4.35 0.93 -6.85
N GLN A 80 -5.01 1.69 -5.96
CA GLN A 80 -5.34 1.21 -4.63
C GLN A 80 -6.27 -0.01 -4.67
N ARG A 81 -7.24 -0.05 -5.61
CA ARG A 81 -8.10 -1.22 -5.81
C ARG A 81 -7.28 -2.47 -6.16
N LYS A 82 -6.32 -2.36 -7.07
CA LYS A 82 -5.42 -3.47 -7.40
C LYS A 82 -4.61 -3.95 -6.19
N ILE A 83 -4.18 -3.01 -5.34
CA ILE A 83 -3.47 -3.35 -4.10
C ILE A 83 -4.41 -4.11 -3.15
N VAL A 84 -5.67 -3.68 -2.98
CA VAL A 84 -6.65 -4.40 -2.17
C VAL A 84 -6.86 -5.82 -2.69
N GLU A 85 -7.03 -5.99 -3.99
CA GLU A 85 -7.20 -7.31 -4.62
C GLU A 85 -6.01 -8.24 -4.34
N LEU A 86 -4.77 -7.70 -4.42
CA LEU A 86 -3.57 -8.45 -4.05
C LEU A 86 -3.53 -8.82 -2.57
N LEU A 87 -3.90 -7.90 -1.67
CA LEU A 87 -3.94 -8.15 -0.23
C LEU A 87 -5.02 -9.18 0.14
N LEU A 88 -6.20 -9.12 -0.49
CA LEU A 88 -7.27 -10.10 -0.32
C LEU A 88 -6.81 -11.49 -0.79
N LYS A 89 -6.10 -11.57 -1.91
CA LYS A 89 -5.51 -12.81 -2.38
C LYS A 89 -4.48 -13.36 -1.38
N GLU A 90 -3.58 -12.53 -0.85
CA GLU A 90 -2.63 -12.94 0.19
C GLU A 90 -3.34 -13.49 1.43
N LEU A 91 -4.45 -12.87 1.83
CA LEU A 91 -5.29 -13.33 2.93
C LEU A 91 -5.89 -14.72 2.64
N SER A 92 -6.51 -14.90 1.47
CA SER A 92 -7.06 -16.19 1.04
C SER A 92 -5.99 -17.29 1.02
N ASP A 93 -4.83 -17.02 0.42
CA ASP A 93 -3.71 -17.96 0.34
C ASP A 93 -3.16 -18.34 1.72
N ARG A 94 -3.18 -17.43 2.69
CA ARG A 94 -2.77 -17.67 4.07
C ARG A 94 -3.77 -18.55 4.81
N LEU A 95 -5.07 -18.22 4.73
CA LEU A 95 -6.14 -18.94 5.41
C LEU A 95 -6.36 -20.36 4.84
N SER A 96 -6.07 -20.56 3.56
CA SER A 96 -6.11 -21.90 2.96
C SER A 96 -5.04 -22.84 3.52
N LYS A 97 -3.93 -22.31 4.02
CA LYS A 97 -2.86 -23.09 4.64
C LYS A 97 -3.05 -23.29 6.13
N ASN A 98 -3.55 -22.29 6.82
CA ASN A 98 -3.79 -22.30 8.25
C ASN A 98 -4.86 -21.24 8.60
N PRO A 99 -6.05 -21.62 9.11
CA PRO A 99 -6.48 -22.94 9.60
C PRO A 99 -6.95 -23.95 8.55
N GLY A 100 -6.94 -23.61 7.25
CA GLY A 100 -7.19 -24.59 6.19
C GLY A 100 -8.61 -24.59 5.63
N PHE A 101 -9.25 -23.41 5.47
CA PHE A 101 -10.47 -23.22 4.72
C PHE A 101 -10.23 -22.39 3.47
N THR A 102 -11.05 -22.57 2.45
CA THR A 102 -10.97 -21.80 1.19
C THR A 102 -11.83 -20.56 1.30
N LEU A 103 -11.23 -19.38 1.08
CA LEU A 103 -11.91 -18.09 1.14
C LEU A 103 -11.97 -17.44 -0.25
N GLU A 104 -13.19 -17.14 -0.68
CA GLU A 104 -13.47 -16.35 -1.87
C GLU A 104 -14.09 -15.00 -1.45
N PHE A 105 -13.96 -13.98 -2.29
CA PHE A 105 -14.45 -12.63 -2.01
C PHE A 105 -15.42 -12.20 -3.11
N SER A 106 -16.52 -11.56 -2.71
CA SER A 106 -17.36 -10.84 -3.67
C SER A 106 -16.69 -9.52 -4.09
N ASP A 107 -17.07 -8.97 -5.24
CA ASP A 107 -16.56 -7.69 -5.73
C ASP A 107 -16.79 -6.53 -4.74
N LYS A 108 -17.83 -6.61 -3.92
CA LYS A 108 -18.19 -5.62 -2.91
C LYS A 108 -17.14 -5.50 -1.79
N VAL A 109 -16.42 -6.57 -1.51
CA VAL A 109 -15.41 -6.59 -0.44
C VAL A 109 -14.25 -5.64 -0.76
N ALA A 110 -13.80 -5.60 -2.00
CA ALA A 110 -12.75 -4.69 -2.42
C ALA A 110 -13.18 -3.23 -2.29
N ASP A 111 -14.41 -2.90 -2.68
CA ASP A 111 -14.96 -1.55 -2.55
C ASP A 111 -15.16 -1.15 -1.10
N TYR A 112 -15.62 -2.07 -0.25
CA TYR A 112 -15.75 -1.88 1.19
C TYR A 112 -14.41 -1.57 1.87
N VAL A 113 -13.37 -2.35 1.56
CA VAL A 113 -12.02 -2.11 2.10
C VAL A 113 -11.47 -0.77 1.64
N LEU A 114 -11.72 -0.38 0.37
CA LEU A 114 -11.32 0.93 -0.14
C LEU A 114 -12.03 2.06 0.60
N GLU A 115 -13.32 1.94 0.85
CA GLU A 115 -14.09 2.95 1.58
C GLU A 115 -13.57 3.15 3.01
N LYS A 116 -13.29 2.05 3.71
CA LYS A 116 -12.78 2.06 5.09
C LYS A 116 -11.31 2.47 5.22
N GLY A 117 -10.51 2.13 4.24
CA GLY A 117 -9.06 2.32 4.29
C GLY A 117 -8.51 3.40 3.35
N TYR A 118 -9.37 4.18 2.67
CA TYR A 118 -8.88 5.23 1.78
C TYR A 118 -8.29 6.40 2.57
N ASP A 119 -6.99 6.60 2.42
CA ASP A 119 -6.30 7.78 2.92
C ASP A 119 -5.25 8.24 1.91
N PRO A 120 -5.42 9.43 1.30
CA PRO A 120 -4.48 9.96 0.32
C PRO A 120 -3.09 10.25 0.90
N GLN A 121 -2.97 10.40 2.23
CA GLN A 121 -1.70 10.76 2.88
C GLN A 121 -0.83 9.53 3.19
N TYR A 122 -1.45 8.40 3.52
CA TYR A 122 -0.73 7.22 4.03
C TYR A 122 -0.61 6.08 3.03
N GLY A 123 -1.10 6.26 1.79
CA GLY A 123 -0.99 5.28 0.71
C GLY A 123 -1.72 3.97 0.99
N ALA A 124 -1.03 2.83 0.84
CA ALA A 124 -1.63 1.51 1.02
C ALA A 124 -1.64 0.97 2.47
N ARG A 125 -0.98 1.64 3.42
CA ARG A 125 -0.93 1.20 4.83
C ARG A 125 -2.29 1.14 5.51
N PRO A 126 -3.17 2.15 5.35
CA PRO A 126 -4.53 2.08 5.89
C PRO A 126 -5.36 0.94 5.30
N LEU A 127 -5.17 0.59 4.02
CA LEU A 127 -5.87 -0.54 3.39
C LEU A 127 -5.55 -1.88 4.07
N ARG A 128 -4.28 -2.12 4.40
CA ARG A 128 -3.88 -3.33 5.13
C ARG A 128 -4.50 -3.39 6.53
N ARG A 129 -4.57 -2.24 7.22
CA ARG A 129 -5.24 -2.15 8.54
C ARG A 129 -6.74 -2.37 8.42
N ALA A 130 -7.37 -1.83 7.38
CA ALA A 130 -8.80 -2.05 7.14
C ALA A 130 -9.10 -3.53 6.90
N ILE A 131 -8.29 -4.23 6.10
CA ILE A 131 -8.43 -5.68 5.91
C ILE A 131 -8.28 -6.41 7.25
N GLN A 132 -7.28 -6.07 8.05
CA GLN A 132 -7.05 -6.72 9.34
C GLN A 132 -8.23 -6.52 10.27
N ASN A 133 -8.62 -5.28 10.53
CA ASN A 133 -9.64 -4.95 11.54
C ASN A 133 -11.07 -5.33 11.10
N GLU A 134 -11.37 -5.23 9.80
CA GLU A 134 -12.74 -5.41 9.31
C GLU A 134 -13.00 -6.84 8.82
N LEU A 135 -11.97 -7.51 8.28
CA LEU A 135 -12.15 -8.83 7.67
C LEU A 135 -11.47 -9.95 8.47
N GLU A 136 -10.20 -9.77 8.87
CA GLU A 136 -9.49 -10.83 9.59
C GLU A 136 -10.08 -11.05 10.98
N ASP A 137 -10.38 -9.97 11.72
CA ASP A 137 -10.99 -10.06 13.05
C ASP A 137 -12.37 -10.73 12.95
N PHE A 138 -13.20 -10.30 11.98
CA PHE A 138 -14.51 -10.92 11.72
C PHE A 138 -14.40 -12.42 11.39
N LEU A 139 -13.49 -12.80 10.49
CA LEU A 139 -13.28 -14.22 10.13
C LEU A 139 -12.75 -15.04 11.30
N ALA A 140 -11.94 -14.43 12.16
CA ALA A 140 -11.44 -15.08 13.37
C ALA A 140 -12.59 -15.37 14.35
N ASP A 141 -13.50 -14.42 14.55
CA ASP A 141 -14.67 -14.60 15.41
C ASP A 141 -15.58 -15.71 14.86
N GLU A 142 -15.93 -15.68 13.56
CA GLU A 142 -16.73 -16.72 12.90
C GLU A 142 -16.10 -18.13 13.01
N TYR A 143 -14.76 -18.20 12.93
CA TYR A 143 -14.05 -19.45 13.10
C TYR A 143 -14.08 -19.94 14.57
N LEU A 144 -13.87 -19.04 15.53
CA LEU A 144 -13.88 -19.38 16.96
C LEU A 144 -15.28 -19.79 17.46
N GLU A 145 -16.33 -19.18 16.91
CA GLU A 145 -17.72 -19.54 17.17
C GLU A 145 -18.14 -20.86 16.51
N GLY A 146 -17.31 -21.39 15.62
CA GLY A 146 -17.54 -22.66 14.93
C GLY A 146 -18.46 -22.56 13.72
N HIS A 147 -18.77 -21.35 13.25
CA HIS A 147 -19.50 -21.10 12.02
C HIS A 147 -18.66 -21.43 10.77
N ILE A 148 -17.35 -21.25 10.84
CA ILE A 148 -16.38 -21.67 9.83
C ILE A 148 -15.56 -22.84 10.38
N LYS A 149 -15.35 -23.87 9.57
CA LYS A 149 -14.57 -25.06 9.90
C LYS A 149 -13.45 -25.31 8.90
N ASN A 150 -12.49 -26.14 9.29
CA ASN A 150 -11.43 -26.58 8.39
C ASN A 150 -12.04 -27.30 7.16
N ASN A 151 -11.47 -27.03 5.99
CA ASN A 151 -11.91 -27.50 4.66
C ASN A 151 -13.22 -26.92 4.16
N ASP A 152 -13.83 -25.96 4.84
CA ASP A 152 -14.98 -25.24 4.31
C ASP A 152 -14.58 -24.39 3.10
N ARG A 153 -15.57 -24.16 2.23
CA ARG A 153 -15.50 -23.14 1.17
C ARG A 153 -16.48 -22.04 1.52
N ILE A 154 -15.98 -20.87 1.71
CA ILE A 154 -16.78 -19.72 2.15
C ILE A 154 -16.62 -18.57 1.15
N LEU A 155 -17.70 -17.86 0.93
CA LEU A 155 -17.73 -16.60 0.22
C LEU A 155 -17.92 -15.46 1.22
N LEU A 156 -16.93 -14.59 1.35
CA LEU A 156 -17.08 -13.34 2.10
C LEU A 156 -17.79 -12.31 1.22
N ASP A 157 -18.87 -11.78 1.72
CA ASP A 157 -19.67 -10.77 1.04
C ASP A 157 -19.92 -9.56 1.99
N ILE A 158 -20.43 -8.47 1.44
CA ILE A 158 -20.85 -7.29 2.22
C ILE A 158 -22.36 -7.16 2.12
N ASN A 159 -23.03 -7.15 3.27
CA ASN A 159 -24.45 -6.89 3.40
C ASN A 159 -24.69 -5.79 4.43
N ASP A 160 -25.47 -4.78 4.05
CA ASP A 160 -25.78 -3.61 4.89
C ASP A 160 -24.54 -2.96 5.54
N GLY A 161 -23.42 -2.90 4.77
CA GLY A 161 -22.17 -2.29 5.22
C GLY A 161 -21.39 -3.11 6.26
N LYS A 162 -21.67 -4.42 6.37
CA LYS A 162 -20.96 -5.35 7.26
C LYS A 162 -20.52 -6.60 6.50
N PRO A 163 -19.37 -7.19 6.87
CA PRO A 163 -18.95 -8.48 6.33
C PRO A 163 -19.93 -9.59 6.76
N VAL A 164 -20.20 -10.51 5.85
CA VAL A 164 -21.02 -11.70 6.09
C VAL A 164 -20.39 -12.89 5.36
N VAL A 165 -20.49 -14.06 5.97
CA VAL A 165 -20.06 -15.34 5.39
C VAL A 165 -21.26 -16.07 4.76
N LYS A 166 -21.04 -16.64 3.56
CA LYS A 166 -22.01 -17.46 2.83
C LYS A 166 -21.40 -18.80 2.44
#